data_baf61488798e304c634476981986c87c
#
_entry.id   baf61488798e304c634476981986c87c
#
_cell.length_a   1.000
_cell.length_b   1.000
_cell.length_c   1.000
_cell.angle_alpha   90.00
_cell.angle_beta   90.00
_cell.angle_gamma   90.00
#
_symmetry.space_group_name_H-M   'P 1'
#
loop_
_entity.id
_entity.type
_entity.pdbx_description
1 polymer ?
#
loop_
_entity_poly.entity_id
_entity_poly.type
_entity_poly.pdbx_seq_one_letter_code
_entity_poly.pdbx_strand_id
1 'polypeptide(L)'
;RFTNASMPDLNYDLHIHSCLSPCGDDDMTPANIVGMAMIKGLDLIAVTDHNSCKNCPAVLTMAEAYGLTALPGMELTTSEEVHVVCLFADLADALAFDEYVYSHLMAVPNNEKIFGKQQLYNADDEVIGTIPNLLINATDISFDDVFDLTKDYHGIMIPAHIDKTANSLLANLGFIPPDSRFTCAEIKDMSKYHELKKQHPYLE
;
A
#
# COMPACT_ATOMS: atom_id res chain seq x y z
N ARG A 1 22.38 -19.75 -25.05
CA ARG A 1 21.20 -20.45 -24.51
C ARG A 1 20.96 -19.92 -23.12
N PHE A 2 20.01 -19.01 -22.97
CA PHE A 2 19.51 -18.63 -21.64
C PHE A 2 18.65 -19.79 -21.14
N THR A 3 19.10 -20.47 -20.10
CA THR A 3 18.26 -21.44 -19.39
C THR A 3 17.16 -20.63 -18.72
N ASN A 4 15.90 -20.94 -19.05
CA ASN A 4 14.73 -20.54 -18.25
C ASN A 4 14.87 -21.19 -16.86
N ALA A 5 15.58 -20.55 -15.95
CA ALA A 5 15.40 -20.81 -14.54
C ALA A 5 14.00 -20.30 -14.21
N SER A 6 13.06 -21.19 -13.96
CA SER A 6 11.78 -20.82 -13.39
C SER A 6 12.07 -20.02 -12.12
N MET A 7 11.54 -18.81 -12.03
CA MET A 7 11.60 -18.07 -10.78
C MET A 7 10.97 -18.91 -9.69
N PRO A 8 11.55 -18.97 -8.50
CA PRO A 8 10.91 -19.70 -7.40
C PRO A 8 9.54 -19.06 -7.11
N ASP A 9 8.57 -19.88 -6.78
CA ASP A 9 7.28 -19.40 -6.28
C ASP A 9 7.54 -18.63 -4.98
N LEU A 10 7.15 -17.35 -4.94
CA LEU A 10 7.29 -16.50 -3.77
C LEU A 10 5.95 -16.42 -3.03
N ASN A 11 5.98 -16.62 -1.72
CA ASN A 11 4.87 -16.30 -0.84
C ASN A 11 4.96 -14.83 -0.45
N TYR A 12 3.97 -14.02 -0.80
CA TYR A 12 4.02 -12.59 -0.56
C TYR A 12 2.71 -12.02 -0.05
N ASP A 13 2.82 -10.89 0.65
CA ASP A 13 1.70 -10.00 0.98
C ASP A 13 2.15 -8.55 0.75
N LEU A 14 1.57 -7.91 -0.25
CA LEU A 14 1.93 -6.56 -0.68
C LEU A 14 0.91 -5.49 -0.27
N HIS A 15 -0.02 -5.84 0.64
CA HIS A 15 -1.04 -4.92 1.12
C HIS A 15 -1.29 -5.12 2.62
N ILE A 16 -0.38 -4.59 3.45
CA ILE A 16 -0.42 -4.71 4.90
C ILE A 16 -0.55 -3.32 5.52
N HIS A 17 -1.49 -3.16 6.44
CA HIS A 17 -1.62 -1.95 7.25
C HIS A 17 -0.98 -2.14 8.62
N SER A 18 -0.18 -1.17 9.02
CA SER A 18 0.35 -1.09 10.37
C SER A 18 -0.62 -0.37 11.31
N CYS A 19 -0.25 -0.28 12.59
CA CYS A 19 -0.95 0.54 13.58
C CYS A 19 -0.97 2.07 13.26
N LEU A 20 -0.31 2.49 12.19
CA LEU A 20 -0.40 3.85 11.68
C LEU A 20 -1.73 4.11 10.97
N SER A 21 -2.27 3.10 10.30
CA SER A 21 -3.56 3.22 9.61
C SER A 21 -4.73 3.14 10.57
N PRO A 22 -5.77 4.00 10.43
CA PRO A 22 -6.97 3.96 11.26
C PRO A 22 -7.74 2.64 11.24
N CYS A 23 -7.56 1.84 10.21
CA CYS A 23 -8.14 0.49 10.09
C CYS A 23 -7.20 -0.62 10.58
N GLY A 24 -5.94 -0.29 10.91
CA GLY A 24 -4.98 -1.22 11.51
C GLY A 24 -5.26 -1.43 13.00
N ASP A 25 -4.96 -2.63 13.49
CA ASP A 25 -4.99 -2.91 14.91
C ASP A 25 -3.78 -2.26 15.60
N ASP A 26 -3.91 -1.86 16.87
CA ASP A 26 -2.82 -1.28 17.64
C ASP A 26 -1.63 -2.26 17.79
N ASP A 27 -1.89 -3.58 17.73
CA ASP A 27 -0.87 -4.63 17.77
C ASP A 27 -0.14 -4.82 16.43
N MET A 28 -0.56 -4.15 15.36
CA MET A 28 0.11 -4.20 14.06
C MET A 28 1.34 -3.29 14.02
N THR A 29 2.23 -3.46 15.00
CA THR A 29 3.52 -2.76 15.02
C THR A 29 4.47 -3.30 13.95
N PRO A 30 5.47 -2.54 13.49
CA PRO A 30 6.49 -3.03 12.57
C PRO A 30 7.13 -4.37 13.01
N ALA A 31 7.45 -4.54 14.29
CA ALA A 31 8.01 -5.78 14.81
C ALA A 31 7.05 -6.97 14.71
N ASN A 32 5.77 -6.77 15.04
CA ASN A 32 4.75 -7.81 14.94
C ASN A 32 4.46 -8.19 13.49
N ILE A 33 4.43 -7.22 12.58
CA ILE A 33 4.25 -7.48 11.14
C ILE A 33 5.38 -8.37 10.61
N VAL A 34 6.63 -8.00 10.86
CA VAL A 34 7.80 -8.79 10.42
C VAL A 34 7.80 -10.16 11.07
N GLY A 35 7.56 -10.25 12.39
CA GLY A 35 7.48 -11.51 13.11
C GLY A 35 6.40 -12.45 12.56
N MET A 36 5.20 -11.95 12.28
CA MET A 36 4.10 -12.73 11.72
C MET A 36 4.38 -13.14 10.28
N ALA A 37 5.01 -12.30 9.47
CA ALA A 37 5.43 -12.64 8.12
C ALA A 37 6.39 -13.83 8.12
N MET A 38 7.36 -13.83 9.03
CA MET A 38 8.29 -14.96 9.22
C MET A 38 7.59 -16.24 9.65
N ILE A 39 6.65 -16.16 10.60
CA ILE A 39 5.88 -17.32 11.08
C ILE A 39 5.01 -17.90 9.93
N LYS A 40 4.46 -17.06 9.08
CA LYS A 40 3.65 -17.47 7.93
C LYS A 40 4.49 -17.94 6.73
N GLY A 41 5.80 -17.83 6.79
CA GLY A 41 6.69 -18.24 5.70
C GLY A 41 6.56 -17.34 4.47
N LEU A 42 6.32 -16.05 4.67
CA LEU A 42 6.35 -15.08 3.57
C LEU A 42 7.79 -14.78 3.17
N ASP A 43 8.02 -14.65 1.88
CA ASP A 43 9.31 -14.30 1.28
C ASP A 43 9.42 -12.79 1.01
N LEU A 44 8.28 -12.14 0.81
CA LEU A 44 8.18 -10.73 0.44
C LEU A 44 6.96 -10.09 1.09
N ILE A 45 7.14 -8.91 1.68
CA ILE A 45 6.04 -8.10 2.21
C ILE A 45 6.12 -6.65 1.72
N ALA A 46 4.99 -5.93 1.75
CA ALA A 46 4.96 -4.48 1.68
C ALA A 46 3.98 -3.94 2.73
N VAL A 47 4.43 -3.00 3.55
CA VAL A 47 3.55 -2.22 4.42
C VAL A 47 3.09 -1.00 3.64
N THR A 48 1.77 -0.87 3.52
CA THR A 48 1.09 0.09 2.65
C THR A 48 -0.01 0.81 3.42
N ASP A 49 0.40 1.57 4.44
CA ASP A 49 -0.53 2.34 5.25
C ASP A 49 -1.29 3.39 4.42
N HIS A 50 -2.47 3.78 4.86
CA HIS A 50 -3.26 4.83 4.22
C HIS A 50 -2.46 6.13 4.14
N ASN A 51 -2.23 6.61 2.92
CA ASN A 51 -1.60 7.89 2.60
C ASN A 51 -0.29 8.16 3.37
N SER A 52 0.45 7.12 3.77
CA SER A 52 1.72 7.27 4.47
C SER A 52 2.68 6.09 4.27
N CYS A 53 3.98 6.43 4.17
CA CYS A 53 5.11 5.48 4.18
C CYS A 53 5.92 5.57 5.49
N LYS A 54 5.43 6.28 6.52
CA LYS A 54 6.27 6.67 7.66
C LYS A 54 6.66 5.53 8.61
N ASN A 55 5.95 4.39 8.59
CA ASN A 55 6.40 3.18 9.30
C ASN A 55 7.27 2.25 8.42
N CYS A 56 7.43 2.54 7.12
CA CYS A 56 8.30 1.75 6.24
C CYS A 56 9.76 1.68 6.72
N PRO A 57 10.39 2.76 7.21
CA PRO A 57 11.78 2.68 7.69
C PRO A 57 11.98 1.62 8.77
N ALA A 58 11.09 1.56 9.77
CA ALA A 58 11.14 0.57 10.83
C ALA A 58 10.94 -0.84 10.29
N VAL A 59 9.94 -1.04 9.43
CA VAL A 59 9.65 -2.36 8.81
C VAL A 59 10.83 -2.86 8.00
N LEU A 60 11.41 -2.02 7.13
CA LEU A 60 12.54 -2.42 6.28
C LEU A 60 13.76 -2.80 7.11
N THR A 61 14.09 -2.01 8.12
CA THR A 61 15.24 -2.30 9.01
C THR A 61 15.05 -3.63 9.75
N MET A 62 13.87 -3.87 10.29
CA MET A 62 13.56 -5.13 10.98
C MET A 62 13.52 -6.32 10.01
N ALA A 63 12.92 -6.16 8.84
CA ALA A 63 12.85 -7.21 7.82
C ALA A 63 14.25 -7.63 7.37
N GLU A 64 15.15 -6.67 7.11
CA GLU A 64 16.56 -6.94 6.75
C GLU A 64 17.26 -7.76 7.84
N ALA A 65 17.07 -7.42 9.12
CA ALA A 65 17.66 -8.13 10.25
C ALA A 65 17.22 -9.61 10.33
N TYR A 66 16.03 -9.94 9.82
CA TYR A 66 15.49 -11.31 9.80
C TYR A 66 15.64 -12.00 8.44
N GLY A 67 16.23 -11.35 7.45
CA GLY A 67 16.39 -11.90 6.10
C GLY A 67 15.09 -11.97 5.30
N LEU A 68 14.06 -11.18 5.67
CA LEU A 68 12.82 -11.02 4.96
C LEU A 68 12.93 -9.86 3.96
N THR A 69 12.49 -10.06 2.73
CA THR A 69 12.41 -8.96 1.76
C THR A 69 11.19 -8.09 2.07
N ALA A 70 11.39 -6.79 2.19
CA ALA A 70 10.30 -5.83 2.37
C ALA A 70 10.42 -4.69 1.36
N LEU A 71 9.29 -4.25 0.80
CA LEU A 71 9.19 -3.08 -0.05
C LEU A 71 8.48 -1.94 0.70
N PRO A 72 8.95 -0.71 0.58
CA PRO A 72 8.20 0.44 1.07
C PRO A 72 7.03 0.72 0.13
N GLY A 73 5.88 1.07 0.71
CA GLY A 73 4.68 1.34 -0.05
C GLY A 73 3.66 2.19 0.69
N MET A 74 2.56 2.47 0.01
CA MET A 74 1.44 3.27 0.50
C MET A 74 0.15 2.81 -0.16
N GLU A 75 -0.96 2.80 0.57
CA GLU A 75 -2.30 2.78 -0.03
C GLU A 75 -2.81 4.22 -0.15
N LEU A 76 -2.64 4.80 -1.35
CA LEU A 76 -3.12 6.15 -1.67
C LEU A 76 -4.65 6.13 -1.81
N THR A 77 -5.34 7.11 -1.23
CA THR A 77 -6.76 7.38 -1.46
C THR A 77 -6.89 8.59 -2.38
N THR A 78 -7.40 8.38 -3.60
CA THR A 78 -7.59 9.46 -4.59
C THR A 78 -8.75 10.38 -4.25
N SER A 79 -8.90 11.48 -5.00
CA SER A 79 -10.03 12.40 -4.84
C SER A 79 -11.40 11.76 -5.11
N GLU A 80 -11.43 10.68 -5.91
CA GLU A 80 -12.62 9.87 -6.18
C GLU A 80 -12.83 8.76 -5.13
N GLU A 81 -12.03 8.77 -4.05
CA GLU A 81 -12.02 7.74 -3.00
C GLU A 81 -11.67 6.33 -3.52
N VAL A 82 -10.89 6.24 -4.60
CA VAL A 82 -10.31 4.99 -5.07
C VAL A 82 -9.00 4.72 -4.34
N HIS A 83 -8.83 3.50 -3.84
CA HIS A 83 -7.59 3.07 -3.22
C HIS A 83 -6.62 2.52 -4.25
N VAL A 84 -5.38 2.95 -4.15
CA VAL A 84 -4.29 2.52 -5.03
C VAL A 84 -3.06 2.16 -4.21
N VAL A 85 -2.60 0.92 -4.31
CA VAL A 85 -1.31 0.53 -3.73
C VAL A 85 -0.20 1.09 -4.62
N CYS A 86 0.68 1.86 -4.01
CA CYS A 86 1.89 2.40 -4.62
C CYS A 86 3.10 1.73 -3.96
N LEU A 87 3.95 1.06 -4.75
CA LEU A 87 5.13 0.36 -4.26
C LEU A 87 6.40 0.98 -4.85
N PHE A 88 7.46 0.99 -4.06
CA PHE A 88 8.75 1.57 -4.43
C PHE A 88 9.87 0.57 -4.18
N ALA A 89 10.92 0.62 -5.02
CA ALA A 89 12.14 -0.16 -4.79
C ALA A 89 13.05 0.49 -3.74
N ASP A 90 13.01 1.82 -3.63
CA ASP A 90 13.88 2.60 -2.76
C ASP A 90 13.06 3.34 -1.68
N LEU A 91 13.55 3.29 -0.44
CA LEU A 91 12.92 3.96 0.69
C LEU A 91 12.92 5.50 0.54
N ALA A 92 13.98 6.07 -0.05
CA ALA A 92 14.06 7.51 -0.25
C ALA A 92 12.98 8.02 -1.21
N ASP A 93 12.72 7.28 -2.29
CA ASP A 93 11.63 7.59 -3.23
C ASP A 93 10.25 7.48 -2.56
N ALA A 94 10.03 6.42 -1.76
CA ALA A 94 8.80 6.25 -0.99
C ALA A 94 8.55 7.39 0.01
N LEU A 95 9.59 7.83 0.73
CA LEU A 95 9.45 8.93 1.69
C LEU A 95 9.25 10.29 0.99
N ALA A 96 9.87 10.52 -0.16
CA ALA A 96 9.61 11.71 -0.96
C ALA A 96 8.16 11.73 -1.51
N PHE A 97 7.67 10.57 -1.95
CA PHE A 97 6.27 10.39 -2.33
C PHE A 97 5.31 10.62 -1.15
N ASP A 98 5.64 10.11 0.04
CA ASP A 98 4.87 10.35 1.28
C ASP A 98 4.73 11.85 1.60
N GLU A 99 5.79 12.62 1.48
CA GLU A 99 5.75 14.06 1.72
C GLU A 99 4.83 14.78 0.72
N TYR A 100 4.91 14.40 -0.55
CA TYR A 100 4.02 14.93 -1.59
C TYR A 100 2.57 14.61 -1.27
N VAL A 101 2.25 13.32 -1.04
CA VAL A 101 0.88 12.87 -0.74
C VAL A 101 0.33 13.53 0.52
N TYR A 102 1.14 13.64 1.58
CA TYR A 102 0.70 14.29 2.81
C TYR A 102 0.36 15.78 2.61
N SER A 103 1.06 16.48 1.72
CA SER A 103 0.75 17.87 1.37
C SER A 103 -0.58 18.01 0.60
N HIS A 104 -1.05 16.94 -0.02
CA HIS A 104 -2.32 16.84 -0.75
C HIS A 104 -3.45 16.18 0.06
N LEU A 105 -3.14 15.71 1.27
CA LEU A 105 -4.14 15.12 2.16
C LEU A 105 -5.08 16.19 2.71
N MET A 106 -6.36 15.90 2.72
CA MET A 106 -7.36 16.77 3.35
C MET A 106 -7.02 16.96 4.84
N ALA A 107 -6.80 18.21 5.25
CA ALA A 107 -6.35 18.56 6.60
C ALA A 107 -7.49 18.46 7.63
N VAL A 108 -7.91 17.24 7.94
CA VAL A 108 -8.88 16.93 9.00
C VAL A 108 -8.12 16.35 10.19
N PRO A 109 -8.22 16.93 11.40
CA PRO A 109 -7.57 16.39 12.58
C PRO A 109 -8.04 14.97 12.90
N ASN A 110 -7.10 14.10 13.28
CA ASN A 110 -7.44 12.77 13.74
C ASN A 110 -8.24 12.81 15.05
N ASN A 111 -9.27 12.00 15.15
CA ASN A 111 -9.98 11.74 16.41
C ASN A 111 -9.56 10.35 16.93
N GLU A 112 -8.60 10.33 17.86
CA GLU A 112 -8.04 9.09 18.42
C GLU A 112 -9.07 8.17 19.04
N LYS A 113 -10.18 8.70 19.55
CA LYS A 113 -11.26 7.88 20.15
C LYS A 113 -12.04 7.07 19.11
N ILE A 114 -12.02 7.52 17.85
CA ILE A 114 -12.75 6.88 16.74
C ILE A 114 -11.79 6.09 15.85
N PHE A 115 -10.63 6.67 15.53
CA PHE A 115 -9.74 6.18 14.49
C PHE A 115 -8.39 5.64 15.01
N GLY A 116 -8.18 5.61 16.33
CA GLY A 116 -6.89 5.20 16.90
C GLY A 116 -5.83 6.30 16.82
N LYS A 117 -4.63 5.98 17.28
CA LYS A 117 -3.58 6.97 17.54
C LYS A 117 -2.70 7.31 16.32
N GLN A 118 -2.75 6.53 15.25
CA GLN A 118 -1.85 6.71 14.10
C GLN A 118 -0.38 6.80 14.52
N GLN A 119 0.12 5.75 15.20
CA GLN A 119 1.43 5.73 15.84
C GLN A 119 2.57 5.47 14.86
N LEU A 120 3.65 6.21 15.04
CA LEU A 120 4.94 6.03 14.37
C LEU A 120 5.89 5.24 15.27
N TYR A 121 6.60 4.28 14.68
CA TYR A 121 7.57 3.44 15.34
C TYR A 121 8.97 3.60 14.75
N ASN A 122 9.99 3.45 15.59
CA ASN A 122 11.37 3.23 15.17
C ASN A 122 11.70 1.73 15.01
N ALA A 123 12.92 1.42 14.61
CA ALA A 123 13.37 0.04 14.44
C ALA A 123 13.63 -0.70 15.76
N ASP A 124 13.57 -0.02 16.89
CA ASP A 124 13.68 -0.60 18.24
C ASP A 124 12.32 -0.92 18.87
N ASP A 125 11.25 -0.88 18.05
CA ASP A 125 9.84 -1.10 18.45
C ASP A 125 9.33 -0.07 19.48
N GLU A 126 9.86 1.15 19.41
CA GLU A 126 9.45 2.25 20.27
C GLU A 126 8.57 3.24 19.50
N VAL A 127 7.52 3.75 20.17
CA VAL A 127 6.69 4.83 19.62
C VAL A 127 7.49 6.13 19.60
N ILE A 128 7.64 6.72 18.42
CA ILE A 128 8.39 7.99 18.24
C ILE A 128 7.49 9.20 17.93
N GLY A 129 6.20 8.98 17.77
CA GLY A 129 5.24 10.05 17.50
C GLY A 129 3.91 9.55 16.99
N THR A 130 3.08 10.49 16.56
CA THR A 130 1.77 10.24 15.93
C THR A 130 1.57 11.20 14.76
N ILE A 131 0.70 10.83 13.82
CA ILE A 131 0.31 11.72 12.71
C ILE A 131 -0.95 12.48 13.10
N PRO A 132 -0.94 13.83 13.04
CA PRO A 132 -2.06 14.64 13.52
C PRO A 132 -3.28 14.67 12.61
N ASN A 133 -3.10 14.56 11.27
CA ASN A 133 -4.19 14.54 10.32
C ASN A 133 -4.68 13.11 10.08
N LEU A 134 -5.99 12.95 9.89
CA LEU A 134 -6.61 11.66 9.65
C LEU A 134 -6.17 11.08 8.30
N LEU A 135 -5.37 10.02 8.33
CA LEU A 135 -4.72 9.44 7.16
C LEU A 135 -5.69 8.75 6.19
N ILE A 136 -6.84 8.25 6.69
CA ILE A 136 -7.79 7.52 5.82
C ILE A 136 -8.60 8.45 4.91
N ASN A 137 -8.51 9.76 5.07
CA ASN A 137 -9.19 10.72 4.21
C ASN A 137 -8.68 10.67 2.77
N ALA A 138 -9.54 11.10 1.84
CA ALA A 138 -9.12 11.32 0.47
C ALA A 138 -8.07 12.44 0.36
N THR A 139 -7.19 12.28 -0.62
CA THR A 139 -6.34 13.36 -1.11
C THR A 139 -7.07 14.14 -2.19
N ASP A 140 -6.50 15.23 -2.66
CA ASP A 140 -6.97 15.94 -3.86
C ASP A 140 -6.29 15.45 -5.15
N ILE A 141 -5.55 14.33 -5.08
CA ILE A 141 -4.91 13.67 -6.22
C ILE A 141 -5.96 12.86 -6.98
N SER A 142 -6.14 13.14 -8.27
CA SER A 142 -7.07 12.37 -9.12
C SER A 142 -6.52 10.98 -9.46
N PHE A 143 -7.41 10.01 -9.67
CA PHE A 143 -7.00 8.67 -10.12
C PHE A 143 -6.18 8.71 -11.41
N ASP A 144 -6.54 9.60 -12.33
CA ASP A 144 -5.85 9.73 -13.62
C ASP A 144 -4.39 10.20 -13.48
N ASP A 145 -4.07 10.95 -12.42
CA ASP A 145 -2.73 11.46 -12.18
C ASP A 145 -1.81 10.45 -11.50
N VAL A 146 -2.36 9.40 -10.85
CA VAL A 146 -1.58 8.49 -9.98
C VAL A 146 -0.48 7.76 -10.74
N PHE A 147 -0.74 7.35 -11.99
CA PHE A 147 0.26 6.60 -12.76
C PHE A 147 1.53 7.43 -13.01
N ASP A 148 1.38 8.65 -13.52
CA ASP A 148 2.52 9.53 -13.81
C ASP A 148 3.19 9.97 -12.52
N LEU A 149 2.41 10.33 -11.49
CA LEU A 149 2.93 10.70 -10.19
C LEU A 149 3.78 9.58 -9.59
N THR A 150 3.26 8.36 -9.53
CA THR A 150 4.01 7.22 -8.96
C THR A 150 5.28 6.94 -9.76
N LYS A 151 5.20 7.04 -11.09
CA LYS A 151 6.35 6.88 -11.98
C LYS A 151 7.42 7.95 -11.77
N ASP A 152 7.04 9.20 -11.50
CA ASP A 152 7.98 10.29 -11.23
C ASP A 152 8.79 10.05 -9.96
N TYR A 153 8.27 9.28 -9.01
CA TYR A 153 8.96 8.79 -7.82
C TYR A 153 9.51 7.36 -7.98
N HIS A 154 9.69 6.86 -9.20
CA HIS A 154 10.24 5.53 -9.53
C HIS A 154 9.46 4.35 -8.93
N GLY A 155 8.19 4.54 -8.65
CA GLY A 155 7.28 3.52 -8.12
C GLY A 155 6.37 2.92 -9.18
N ILE A 156 5.52 2.00 -8.73
CA ILE A 156 4.46 1.38 -9.52
C ILE A 156 3.11 1.56 -8.82
N MET A 157 2.03 1.69 -9.60
CA MET A 157 0.68 1.71 -9.07
C MET A 157 -0.06 0.40 -9.32
N ILE A 158 -0.82 -0.04 -8.34
CA ILE A 158 -1.68 -1.22 -8.39
C ILE A 158 -3.03 -0.83 -7.79
N PRO A 159 -4.08 -0.61 -8.59
CA PRO A 159 -5.42 -0.37 -8.04
C PRO A 159 -5.81 -1.46 -7.06
N ALA A 160 -6.15 -1.06 -5.82
CA ALA A 160 -6.40 -1.97 -4.73
C ALA A 160 -7.81 -2.59 -4.83
N HIS A 161 -7.92 -3.88 -4.46
CA HIS A 161 -9.19 -4.61 -4.29
C HIS A 161 -10.31 -4.10 -5.22
N ILE A 162 -10.08 -4.13 -6.54
CA ILE A 162 -10.98 -3.53 -7.56
C ILE A 162 -12.40 -4.09 -7.54
N ASP A 163 -12.61 -5.25 -6.94
CA ASP A 163 -13.86 -5.97 -6.78
C ASP A 163 -14.62 -5.65 -5.47
N LYS A 164 -14.09 -4.78 -4.59
CA LYS A 164 -14.80 -4.29 -3.40
C LYS A 164 -15.97 -3.39 -3.77
N THR A 165 -16.98 -3.33 -2.89
CA THR A 165 -18.19 -2.51 -3.07
C THR A 165 -17.99 -1.03 -2.69
N ALA A 166 -16.85 -0.66 -2.15
CA ALA A 166 -16.48 0.71 -1.79
C ALA A 166 -14.97 0.90 -1.88
N ASN A 167 -14.53 2.13 -2.09
CA ASN A 167 -13.14 2.55 -2.17
C ASN A 167 -12.34 1.74 -3.19
N SER A 168 -12.99 1.38 -4.29
CA SER A 168 -12.40 0.59 -5.36
C SER A 168 -12.67 1.22 -6.71
N LEU A 169 -11.81 0.90 -7.67
CA LEU A 169 -11.90 1.43 -9.02
C LEU A 169 -13.29 1.17 -9.64
N LEU A 170 -13.75 -0.09 -9.59
CA LEU A 170 -15.03 -0.46 -10.20
C LEU A 170 -16.25 0.07 -9.43
N ALA A 171 -16.19 0.19 -8.09
CA ALA A 171 -17.29 0.72 -7.31
C ALA A 171 -17.44 2.24 -7.45
N ASN A 172 -16.32 2.97 -7.46
CA ASN A 172 -16.32 4.43 -7.42
C ASN A 172 -16.35 5.06 -8.82
N LEU A 173 -15.66 4.48 -9.82
CA LEU A 173 -15.67 4.98 -11.20
C LEU A 173 -16.64 4.18 -12.10
N GLY A 174 -17.01 2.96 -11.73
CA GLY A 174 -17.92 2.11 -12.51
C GLY A 174 -17.25 1.37 -13.67
N PHE A 175 -16.02 1.70 -14.03
CA PHE A 175 -15.27 1.11 -15.14
C PHE A 175 -13.76 1.35 -14.95
N ILE A 176 -12.95 0.62 -15.70
CA ILE A 176 -11.52 0.92 -15.83
C ILE A 176 -11.36 1.92 -16.96
N PRO A 177 -10.81 3.13 -16.72
CA PRO A 177 -10.61 4.11 -17.77
C PRO A 177 -9.80 3.52 -18.94
N PRO A 178 -10.24 3.70 -20.20
CA PRO A 178 -9.65 3.02 -21.36
C PRO A 178 -8.22 3.45 -21.68
N ASP A 179 -7.79 4.59 -21.17
CA ASP A 179 -6.43 5.13 -21.26
C ASP A 179 -5.53 4.80 -20.06
N SER A 180 -6.03 3.95 -19.15
CA SER A 180 -5.24 3.46 -18.01
C SER A 180 -4.01 2.71 -18.47
N ARG A 181 -2.88 2.99 -17.80
CA ARG A 181 -1.55 2.45 -18.15
C ARG A 181 -1.02 1.44 -17.12
N PHE A 182 -1.73 1.23 -16.02
CA PHE A 182 -1.38 0.18 -15.07
C PHE A 182 -1.66 -1.21 -15.68
N THR A 183 -0.83 -2.19 -15.31
CA THR A 183 -0.89 -3.56 -15.84
C THR A 183 -1.27 -4.60 -14.79
N CYS A 184 -1.27 -4.21 -13.53
CA CYS A 184 -1.63 -5.05 -12.39
C CYS A 184 -2.79 -4.43 -11.63
N ALA A 185 -3.63 -5.28 -11.04
CA ALA A 185 -4.68 -4.89 -10.11
C ALA A 185 -4.84 -5.94 -9.02
N GLU A 186 -5.23 -5.51 -7.83
CA GLU A 186 -5.53 -6.39 -6.73
C GLU A 186 -7.01 -6.76 -6.72
N ILE A 187 -7.31 -8.04 -6.49
CA ILE A 187 -8.66 -8.54 -6.24
C ILE A 187 -8.73 -9.17 -4.86
N LYS A 188 -9.85 -8.98 -4.17
CA LYS A 188 -10.10 -9.55 -2.85
C LYS A 188 -10.76 -10.92 -2.93
N ASP A 189 -11.69 -11.10 -3.86
CA ASP A 189 -12.49 -12.31 -4.03
C ASP A 189 -11.99 -13.11 -5.25
N MET A 190 -11.21 -14.15 -5.00
CA MET A 190 -10.65 -15.01 -6.04
C MET A 190 -11.72 -15.72 -6.89
N SER A 191 -12.96 -15.84 -6.41
CA SER A 191 -14.04 -16.41 -7.23
C SER A 191 -14.38 -15.52 -8.45
N LYS A 192 -14.08 -14.23 -8.39
CA LYS A 192 -14.28 -13.27 -9.47
C LYS A 192 -13.13 -13.21 -10.48
N TYR A 193 -12.00 -13.88 -10.18
CA TYR A 193 -10.78 -13.80 -11.00
C TYR A 193 -11.03 -14.09 -12.48
N HIS A 194 -11.69 -15.21 -12.80
CA HIS A 194 -11.89 -15.62 -14.19
C HIS A 194 -12.79 -14.65 -14.96
N GLU A 195 -13.80 -14.09 -14.31
CA GLU A 195 -14.69 -13.10 -14.93
C GLU A 195 -13.95 -11.78 -15.20
N LEU A 196 -13.26 -11.25 -14.19
CA LEU A 196 -12.47 -10.02 -14.29
C LEU A 196 -11.35 -10.16 -15.32
N LYS A 197 -10.63 -11.31 -15.30
CA LYS A 197 -9.56 -11.57 -16.28
C LYS A 197 -10.09 -11.65 -17.71
N LYS A 198 -11.30 -12.17 -17.92
CA LYS A 198 -11.95 -12.18 -19.23
C LYS A 198 -12.34 -10.78 -19.71
N GLN A 199 -12.82 -9.94 -18.79
CA GLN A 199 -13.19 -8.55 -19.10
C GLN A 199 -11.95 -7.66 -19.31
N HIS A 200 -10.87 -7.94 -18.58
CA HIS A 200 -9.63 -7.16 -18.55
C HIS A 200 -8.40 -8.06 -18.76
N PRO A 201 -8.23 -8.66 -19.96
CA PRO A 201 -7.18 -9.67 -20.20
C PRO A 201 -5.75 -9.11 -20.10
N TYR A 202 -5.58 -7.80 -20.16
CA TYR A 202 -4.31 -7.10 -20.04
C TYR A 202 -3.84 -6.87 -18.60
N LEU A 203 -4.68 -7.13 -17.59
CA LEU A 203 -4.31 -7.01 -16.18
C LEU A 203 -3.71 -8.32 -15.65
N GLU A 204 -2.68 -8.18 -14.83
CA GLU A 204 -2.03 -9.25 -14.06
C GLU A 204 -2.34 -9.13 -12.57
#